data_03f7e47de6202db92b7ac41a367d651b
#
_entry.id   03f7e47de6202db92b7ac41a367d651b
#
_cell.length_a   1.000
_cell.length_b   1.000
_cell.length_c   1.000
_cell.angle_alpha   90.00
_cell.angle_beta   90.00
_cell.angle_gamma   90.00
#
_symmetry.space_group_name_H-M   'P 1'
#
loop_
_entity.id
_entity.type
_entity.pdbx_description
1 polymer ?
#
loop_
_entity_poly.entity_id
_entity_poly.type
_entity_poly.pdbx_seq_one_letter_code
_entity_poly.pdbx_strand_id
1 'polypeptide(L)'
;MLILIPSALNSYTGRSEVEVSGSTVGELLLDLDRQFPGIRFRIVDEQDKIRTHMRVFVNGQVGRLATPVAPDDEVAVLMALSGG
;
A
#
# COMPACT_ATOMS: atom_id res chain seq x y z
N MET A 1 11.88 4.66 -1.38
CA MET A 1 11.62 3.26 -1.75
C MET A 1 10.45 3.17 -2.69
N LEU A 2 10.41 2.15 -3.53
CA LEU A 2 9.30 1.95 -4.45
C LEU A 2 8.25 1.06 -3.83
N ILE A 3 6.98 1.44 -4.02
CA ILE A 3 5.86 0.60 -3.63
C ILE A 3 5.15 0.15 -4.90
N LEU A 4 4.86 -1.13 -4.98
CA LEU A 4 4.14 -1.70 -6.12
C LEU A 4 2.65 -1.48 -5.94
N ILE A 5 1.99 -1.05 -7.02
CA ILE A 5 0.57 -0.68 -7.02
C ILE A 5 -0.19 -1.69 -7.87
N PRO A 6 -1.30 -2.26 -7.35
CA PRO A 6 -2.08 -3.21 -8.14
C PRO A 6 -2.81 -2.50 -9.28
N SER A 7 -3.07 -3.24 -10.35
CA SER A 7 -3.71 -2.67 -11.52
C SER A 7 -5.08 -2.03 -11.20
N ALA A 8 -5.76 -2.55 -10.19
CA ALA A 8 -7.05 -2.00 -9.78
C ALA A 8 -6.96 -0.55 -9.30
N LEU A 9 -5.77 -0.09 -8.89
CA LEU A 9 -5.56 1.27 -8.41
C LEU A 9 -4.81 2.14 -9.41
N ASN A 10 -4.56 1.63 -10.62
CA ASN A 10 -3.87 2.41 -11.64
C ASN A 10 -4.61 3.68 -12.05
N SER A 11 -5.92 3.72 -11.84
CA SER A 11 -6.67 4.94 -12.11
C SER A 11 -6.21 6.10 -11.24
N TYR A 12 -5.59 5.83 -10.10
CA TYR A 12 -5.06 6.87 -9.21
C TYR A 12 -3.63 7.26 -9.60
N THR A 13 -2.79 6.28 -9.93
CA THR A 13 -1.35 6.50 -10.08
C THR A 13 -0.88 6.58 -11.52
N GLY A 14 -1.59 5.93 -12.44
CA GLY A 14 -1.16 5.84 -13.82
C GLY A 14 0.10 5.01 -14.01
N ARG A 15 0.54 4.31 -12.97
CA ARG A 15 1.78 3.52 -13.02
C ARG A 15 1.70 2.39 -12.00
N SER A 16 2.56 1.39 -12.17
CA SER A 16 2.59 0.22 -11.30
C SER A 16 3.56 0.38 -10.14
N GLU A 17 4.40 1.41 -10.12
CA GLU A 17 5.36 1.67 -9.05
C GLU A 17 5.35 3.15 -8.73
N VAL A 18 5.44 3.47 -7.44
CA VAL A 18 5.48 4.86 -6.99
C VAL A 18 6.58 4.98 -5.94
N GLU A 19 7.36 6.05 -6.02
CA GLU A 19 8.36 6.35 -5.00
C GLU A 19 7.66 6.93 -3.78
N VAL A 20 7.89 6.32 -2.61
CA VAL A 20 7.32 6.77 -1.35
C VAL A 20 8.37 6.74 -0.27
N SER A 21 8.14 7.45 0.83
CA SER A 21 9.03 7.45 1.97
C SER A 21 8.26 7.33 3.27
N GLY A 22 8.90 6.72 4.25
CA GLY A 22 8.32 6.49 5.57
C GLY A 22 9.04 5.35 6.25
N SER A 23 8.82 5.18 7.54
CA SER A 23 9.46 4.13 8.31
C SER A 23 8.48 3.02 8.74
N THR A 24 7.20 3.16 8.40
CA THR A 24 6.21 2.10 8.59
C THR A 24 5.34 2.03 7.35
N VAL A 25 4.64 0.90 7.19
CA VAL A 25 3.68 0.76 6.10
C VAL A 25 2.68 1.91 6.13
N GLY A 26 2.17 2.25 7.32
CA GLY A 26 1.20 3.35 7.44
C GLY A 26 1.75 4.66 6.92
N GLU A 27 3.01 4.96 7.21
CA GLU A 27 3.63 6.19 6.73
C GLU A 27 3.80 6.18 5.22
N LEU A 28 4.15 5.02 4.66
CA LEU A 28 4.26 4.91 3.22
C LEU A 28 2.93 5.20 2.54
N LEU A 29 1.83 4.68 3.11
CA LEU A 29 0.51 4.89 2.54
C LEU A 29 0.05 6.34 2.69
N LEU A 30 0.45 7.02 3.76
CA LEU A 30 0.16 8.44 3.91
C LEU A 30 0.89 9.26 2.84
N ASP A 31 2.16 8.92 2.58
CA ASP A 31 2.91 9.60 1.54
C ASP A 31 2.31 9.33 0.16
N LEU A 32 1.89 8.10 -0.07
CA LEU A 32 1.23 7.73 -1.31
C LEU A 32 -0.05 8.56 -1.50
N ASP A 33 -0.83 8.72 -0.44
CA ASP A 33 -2.07 9.50 -0.52
C ASP A 33 -1.79 10.98 -0.75
N ARG A 34 -0.70 11.48 -0.20
CA ARG A 34 -0.31 12.87 -0.44
C ARG A 34 -0.03 13.10 -1.94
N GLN A 35 0.54 12.11 -2.59
CA GLN A 35 0.83 12.20 -4.03
C GLN A 35 -0.39 11.93 -4.88
N PHE A 36 -1.27 11.03 -4.45
CA PHE A 36 -2.45 10.61 -5.19
C PHE A 36 -3.65 10.62 -4.26
N PRO A 37 -4.26 11.80 -4.04
CA PRO A 37 -5.34 11.94 -3.06
C PRO A 37 -6.49 10.96 -3.27
N GLY A 38 -6.89 10.30 -2.19
CA GLY A 38 -7.98 9.34 -2.22
C GLY A 38 -7.52 7.89 -2.27
N ILE A 39 -6.25 7.64 -2.65
CA ILE A 39 -5.80 6.26 -2.84
C ILE A 39 -5.74 5.50 -1.51
N ARG A 40 -5.36 6.18 -0.42
CA ARG A 40 -5.24 5.52 0.88
C ARG A 40 -6.57 4.93 1.32
N PHE A 41 -7.66 5.65 1.08
CA PHE A 41 -8.98 5.16 1.50
C PHE A 41 -9.41 3.90 0.74
N ARG A 42 -8.81 3.65 -0.41
CA ARG A 42 -9.07 2.41 -1.15
C ARG A 42 -8.34 1.23 -0.52
N ILE A 43 -7.30 1.49 0.25
CA ILE A 43 -6.46 0.46 0.87
C ILE A 43 -6.78 0.31 2.35
N VAL A 44 -7.07 1.41 3.02
CA VAL A 44 -7.29 1.48 4.47
C VAL A 44 -8.66 2.07 4.73
N ASP A 45 -9.42 1.46 5.64
CA ASP A 45 -10.76 1.95 5.96
C ASP A 45 -10.70 3.06 7.01
N GLU A 46 -11.88 3.58 7.39
CA GLU A 46 -11.97 4.68 8.33
C GLU A 46 -11.59 4.29 9.76
N GLN A 47 -11.38 3.00 10.02
CA GLN A 47 -10.93 2.51 11.33
C GLN A 47 -9.43 2.24 11.33
N ASP A 48 -8.72 2.73 10.31
CA ASP A 48 -7.28 2.53 10.15
C ASP A 48 -6.88 1.06 10.05
N LYS A 49 -7.70 0.29 9.35
CA LYS A 49 -7.40 -1.11 9.09
C LYS A 49 -7.31 -1.34 7.58
N ILE A 50 -6.36 -2.17 7.19
CA ILE A 50 -6.25 -2.55 5.78
C ILE A 50 -7.51 -3.34 5.42
N ARG A 51 -8.15 -2.95 4.31
CA ARG A 51 -9.42 -3.55 3.91
C ARG A 51 -9.27 -5.04 3.64
N THR A 52 -10.36 -5.79 3.84
CA THR A 52 -10.32 -7.25 3.78
C THR A 52 -9.88 -7.79 2.44
N HIS A 53 -10.15 -7.05 1.36
CA HIS A 53 -9.75 -7.49 0.01
C HIS A 53 -8.42 -6.91 -0.44
N MET A 54 -7.70 -6.26 0.46
CA MET A 54 -6.39 -5.68 0.15
C MET A 54 -5.33 -6.33 1.03
N ARG A 55 -4.12 -6.39 0.51
CA ARG A 55 -2.96 -6.87 1.27
C ARG A 55 -1.78 -5.97 1.00
N VAL A 56 -0.97 -5.75 2.02
CA VAL A 56 0.32 -5.09 1.85
C VAL A 56 1.38 -6.11 2.24
N PHE A 57 2.31 -6.36 1.33
CA PHE A 57 3.40 -7.29 1.57
C PHE A 57 4.70 -6.52 1.75
N VAL A 58 5.46 -6.88 2.76
CA VAL A 58 6.79 -6.35 2.99
C VAL A 58 7.74 -7.53 2.89
N ASN A 59 8.59 -7.52 1.87
CA ASN A 59 9.53 -8.62 1.59
C ASN A 59 8.82 -9.97 1.52
N GLY A 60 7.64 -9.99 0.90
CA GLY A 60 6.89 -11.22 0.69
C GLY A 60 6.04 -11.66 1.88
N GLN A 61 6.02 -10.89 2.96
CA GLN A 61 5.23 -11.23 4.13
C GLN A 61 4.12 -10.20 4.33
N VAL A 62 2.95 -10.65 4.76
CA VAL A 62 1.82 -9.76 5.00
C VAL A 62 2.18 -8.78 6.11
N GLY A 63 2.01 -7.48 5.84
CA GLY A 63 2.28 -6.43 6.80
C GLY A 63 1.01 -5.77 7.30
N ARG A 64 1.18 -4.98 8.35
CA ARG A 64 0.14 -4.14 8.93
C ARG A 64 0.59 -2.69 8.84
N LEU A 65 -0.29 -1.77 9.20
CA LEU A 65 0.09 -0.36 9.19
C LEU A 65 1.28 -0.07 10.10
N ALA A 66 1.38 -0.76 11.23
CA ALA A 66 2.48 -0.58 12.17
C ALA A 66 3.76 -1.30 11.77
N THR A 67 3.73 -2.12 10.73
CA THR A 67 4.91 -2.88 10.31
C THR A 67 6.02 -1.93 9.91
N PRO A 68 7.20 -2.04 10.52
CA PRO A 68 8.33 -1.18 10.15
C PRO A 68 8.89 -1.58 8.79
N VAL A 69 9.38 -0.60 8.07
CA VAL A 69 10.02 -0.81 6.77
C VAL A 69 11.36 -0.10 6.74
N ALA A 70 12.29 -0.67 6.00
CA ALA A 70 13.61 -0.10 5.78
C ALA A 70 13.75 0.27 4.30
N PRO A 71 14.69 1.17 3.95
CA PRO A 71 14.82 1.63 2.56
C PRO A 71 15.02 0.54 1.52
N ASP A 72 15.59 -0.59 1.93
CA ASP A 72 15.85 -1.69 1.00
C ASP A 72 14.71 -2.70 0.90
N ASP A 73 13.65 -2.49 1.65
CA ASP A 73 12.54 -3.43 1.67
C ASP A 73 11.71 -3.32 0.39
N GLU A 74 11.16 -4.46 -0.02
CA GLU A 74 10.21 -4.51 -1.14
C GLU A 74 8.80 -4.46 -0.57
N VAL A 75 8.04 -3.44 -0.98
CA VAL A 75 6.67 -3.26 -0.50
C VAL A 75 5.72 -3.31 -1.68
N ALA A 76 4.66 -4.09 -1.54
CA ALA A 76 3.67 -4.24 -2.59
C ALA A 76 2.27 -4.19 -2.01
N VAL A 77 1.40 -3.44 -2.67
CA VAL A 77 -0.03 -3.46 -2.36
C VAL A 77 -0.68 -4.39 -3.38
N LEU A 78 -1.40 -5.38 -2.89
CA LEU A 78 -2.06 -6.35 -3.76
C LEU A 78 -3.53 -6.43 -3.41
N MET A 79 -4.34 -6.68 -4.42
CA MET A 79 -5.75 -6.96 -4.21
C MET A 79 -5.90 -8.46 -4.06
N ALA A 80 -6.41 -8.88 -2.90
CA ALA A 80 -6.67 -10.29 -2.67
C ALA A 80 -7.88 -10.69 -3.47
N LEU A 81 -7.76 -11.77 -4.23
CA LEU A 81 -8.91 -12.33 -4.87
C LEU A 81 -9.75 -12.97 -3.78
N SER A 82 -10.96 -12.47 -3.60
CA SER A 82 -11.87 -13.13 -2.71
C SER A 82 -12.28 -14.42 -3.42
N GLY A 83 -11.60 -15.47 -3.11
CA GLY A 83 -11.84 -16.76 -3.73
C GLY A 83 -13.16 -17.33 -3.37
N GLY A 84 -13.97 -16.51 -3.17
CA GLY A 84 -15.33 -16.94 -2.86
C GLY A 84 -15.49 -17.20 -1.56
#